data_29b05351491671821464d543490a6cde
#
_entry.id   29b05351491671821464d543490a6cde
#
_cell.length_a   1.000
_cell.length_b   1.000
_cell.length_c   1.000
_cell.angle_alpha   90.00
_cell.angle_beta   90.00
_cell.angle_gamma   90.00
#
_symmetry.space_group_name_H-M   'P 1'
#
loop_
_entity.id
_entity.type
_entity.pdbx_description
1 polymer ?
#
loop_
_entity_poly.entity_id
_entity_poly.type
_entity_poly.pdbx_seq_one_letter_code
_entity_poly.pdbx_strand_id
1 'polypeptide(L)'
;RQLLHQIDPQEITTKAPNLIGLQQAGMQLDLGGIAKGYIADRLKDLWAAFGVRTGIIDLGGNLLTIGNSSLHPDQKWRIGIQDPWNPRGKALRVVRMPACSAVTSGIYERNFTENHHFYHHILNPRTGYPLKTQLMGVTVFTDQSVWGEIESTRLFFNPETAVDELKKDRHFMAAVFVYQNHEIRILK
;
A
#
# COMPACT_ATOMS: atom_id res chain seq x y z
N ARG A 1 19.21 -14.54 -11.35
CA ARG A 1 18.48 -15.45 -12.26
C ARG A 1 18.19 -16.81 -11.62
N GLN A 2 19.09 -17.35 -10.80
CA GLN A 2 18.92 -18.68 -10.16
C GLN A 2 17.71 -18.78 -9.22
N LEU A 3 17.21 -17.67 -8.69
CA LEU A 3 16.08 -17.65 -7.76
C LEU A 3 14.72 -17.41 -8.44
N LEU A 4 14.68 -17.06 -9.71
CA LEU A 4 13.41 -16.75 -10.39
C LEU A 4 12.46 -17.93 -10.49
N HIS A 5 12.98 -19.15 -10.60
CA HIS A 5 12.16 -20.36 -10.62
C HIS A 5 11.49 -20.66 -9.28
N GLN A 6 11.97 -20.06 -8.18
CA GLN A 6 11.37 -20.18 -6.85
C GLN A 6 10.28 -19.12 -6.57
N ILE A 7 9.99 -18.23 -7.56
CA ILE A 7 9.01 -17.17 -7.44
C ILE A 7 7.79 -17.52 -8.33
N ASP A 8 7.10 -18.60 -7.98
CA ASP A 8 5.88 -19.01 -8.67
C ASP A 8 4.72 -19.10 -7.68
N PRO A 9 3.71 -18.18 -7.77
CA PRO A 9 2.57 -18.24 -6.89
C PRO A 9 1.68 -19.47 -7.10
N GLN A 10 1.79 -20.19 -8.24
CA GLN A 10 1.03 -21.42 -8.50
C GLN A 10 1.55 -22.59 -7.65
N GLU A 11 2.80 -22.51 -7.19
CA GLU A 11 3.40 -23.48 -6.29
C GLU A 11 3.04 -23.23 -4.80
N ILE A 12 2.17 -22.28 -4.53
CA ILE A 12 1.61 -22.05 -3.19
C ILE A 12 0.28 -22.81 -3.10
N THR A 13 0.20 -23.75 -2.19
CA THR A 13 -1.03 -24.50 -1.93
C THR A 13 -1.65 -24.09 -0.61
N THR A 14 -2.97 -24.02 -0.59
CA THR A 14 -3.73 -23.75 0.64
C THR A 14 -4.63 -24.94 0.94
N LYS A 15 -4.60 -25.40 2.20
CA LYS A 15 -5.51 -26.45 2.70
C LYS A 15 -6.29 -25.87 3.89
N ALA A 16 -7.60 -26.02 3.84
CA ALA A 16 -8.45 -25.59 4.94
C ALA A 16 -8.07 -26.34 6.25
N PRO A 17 -8.20 -25.68 7.43
CA PRO A 17 -8.60 -24.30 7.60
C PRO A 17 -7.44 -23.29 7.49
N ASN A 18 -6.19 -23.64 7.76
CA ASN A 18 -5.09 -22.67 7.93
C ASN A 18 -3.72 -23.23 7.54
N LEU A 19 -3.65 -24.15 6.58
CA LEU A 19 -2.39 -24.72 6.12
C LEU A 19 -1.98 -24.10 4.78
N ILE A 20 -0.73 -23.60 4.73
CA ILE A 20 -0.09 -23.13 3.51
C ILE A 20 1.10 -24.04 3.24
N GLY A 21 1.20 -24.56 2.02
CA GLY A 21 2.31 -25.34 1.54
C GLY A 21 3.07 -24.62 0.42
N LEU A 22 4.38 -24.72 0.43
CA LEU A 22 5.26 -24.27 -0.64
C LEU A 22 5.80 -25.54 -1.32
N GLN A 23 5.51 -25.71 -2.61
CA GLN A 23 5.75 -26.98 -3.31
C GLN A 23 7.22 -27.18 -3.74
N GLN A 24 7.98 -26.08 -3.84
CA GLN A 24 9.39 -26.17 -4.23
C GLN A 24 10.31 -25.91 -3.03
N ALA A 25 11.37 -26.69 -2.93
CA ALA A 25 12.40 -26.48 -1.91
C ALA A 25 13.09 -25.12 -2.11
N GLY A 26 13.29 -24.39 -1.00
CA GLY A 26 13.91 -23.08 -1.02
C GLY A 26 12.94 -21.90 -1.23
N MET A 27 11.67 -22.15 -1.54
CA MET A 27 10.66 -21.09 -1.54
C MET A 27 10.46 -20.52 -0.13
N GLN A 28 10.19 -19.21 -0.08
CA GLN A 28 9.88 -18.49 1.16
C GLN A 28 8.69 -17.57 0.91
N LEU A 29 7.86 -17.36 1.93
CA LEU A 29 6.74 -16.46 1.89
C LEU A 29 7.06 -15.20 2.70
N ASP A 30 7.04 -14.05 2.04
CA ASP A 30 7.16 -12.74 2.68
C ASP A 30 5.78 -12.05 2.68
N LEU A 31 5.28 -11.72 3.86
CA LEU A 31 3.98 -11.06 4.04
C LEU A 31 4.10 -9.52 4.09
N GLY A 32 5.26 -8.95 3.83
CA GLY A 32 5.52 -7.51 3.91
C GLY A 32 4.58 -6.64 3.09
N GLY A 33 4.02 -7.19 2.01
CA GLY A 33 3.06 -6.48 1.15
C GLY A 33 1.62 -6.42 1.67
N ILE A 34 1.28 -7.14 2.77
CA ILE A 34 -0.10 -7.18 3.31
C ILE A 34 -0.16 -7.12 4.84
N ALA A 35 0.92 -7.51 5.52
CA ALA A 35 0.91 -7.72 6.98
C ALA A 35 0.60 -6.44 7.76
N LYS A 36 1.12 -5.29 7.34
CA LYS A 36 0.87 -4.02 8.04
C LYS A 36 -0.61 -3.66 8.00
N GLY A 37 -1.26 -3.78 6.83
CA GLY A 37 -2.69 -3.53 6.70
C GLY A 37 -3.52 -4.47 7.56
N TYR A 38 -3.23 -5.77 7.52
CA TYR A 38 -3.90 -6.74 8.36
C TYR A 38 -3.75 -6.44 9.85
N ILE A 39 -2.52 -6.12 10.30
CA ILE A 39 -2.24 -5.78 11.70
C ILE A 39 -2.97 -4.49 12.10
N ALA A 40 -2.99 -3.46 11.26
CA ALA A 40 -3.72 -2.23 11.53
C ALA A 40 -5.22 -2.48 11.73
N ASP A 41 -5.83 -3.33 10.90
CA ASP A 41 -7.24 -3.71 11.03
C ASP A 41 -7.48 -4.48 12.34
N ARG A 42 -6.60 -5.41 12.73
CA ARG A 42 -6.70 -6.13 14.02
C ARG A 42 -6.53 -5.21 15.23
N LEU A 43 -5.61 -4.24 15.13
CA LEU A 43 -5.45 -3.22 16.18
C LEU A 43 -6.69 -2.33 16.31
N LYS A 44 -7.32 -1.94 15.19
CA LYS A 44 -8.58 -1.20 15.19
C LYS A 44 -9.67 -1.97 15.95
N ASP A 45 -9.82 -3.28 15.66
CA ASP A 45 -10.81 -4.13 16.32
C ASP A 45 -10.53 -4.25 17.83
N LEU A 46 -9.26 -4.44 18.20
CA LEU A 46 -8.82 -4.50 19.58
C LEU A 46 -9.12 -3.18 20.32
N TRP A 47 -8.78 -2.04 19.72
CA TRP A 47 -9.05 -0.73 20.31
C TRP A 47 -10.55 -0.48 20.49
N ALA A 48 -11.38 -0.91 19.53
CA ALA A 48 -12.82 -0.82 19.64
C ALA A 48 -13.36 -1.63 20.84
N ALA A 49 -12.79 -2.81 21.11
CA ALA A 49 -13.14 -3.63 22.29
C ALA A 49 -12.77 -2.96 23.61
N PHE A 50 -11.70 -2.14 23.63
CA PHE A 50 -11.32 -1.31 24.78
C PHE A 50 -12.04 0.06 24.83
N GLY A 51 -13.03 0.29 23.96
CA GLY A 51 -13.83 1.53 23.98
C GLY A 51 -13.19 2.71 23.27
N VAL A 52 -12.06 2.55 22.59
CA VAL A 52 -11.45 3.62 21.77
C VAL A 52 -12.32 3.90 20.55
N ARG A 53 -12.79 5.14 20.42
CA ARG A 53 -13.71 5.57 19.35
C ARG A 53 -13.07 6.47 18.31
N THR A 54 -11.91 7.06 18.61
CA THR A 54 -11.18 7.89 17.68
C THR A 54 -9.67 7.71 17.89
N GLY A 55 -8.90 7.72 16.81
CA GLY A 55 -7.46 7.52 16.88
C GLY A 55 -6.80 7.36 15.53
N ILE A 56 -5.49 7.22 15.58
CA ILE A 56 -4.63 6.99 14.43
C ILE A 56 -3.73 5.80 14.73
N ILE A 57 -3.67 4.86 13.81
CA ILE A 57 -2.69 3.77 13.78
C ILE A 57 -1.77 4.04 12.62
N ASP A 58 -0.46 4.21 12.89
CA ASP A 58 0.57 4.39 11.87
C ASP A 58 1.61 3.27 11.98
N LEU A 59 1.67 2.42 10.97
CA LEU A 59 2.61 1.32 10.86
C LEU A 59 3.62 1.61 9.74
N GLY A 60 4.44 2.64 9.94
CA GLY A 60 5.51 3.00 9.03
C GLY A 60 5.01 3.48 7.66
N GLY A 61 3.99 4.35 7.66
CA GLY A 61 3.39 4.92 6.46
C GLY A 61 2.14 4.18 5.96
N ASN A 62 1.78 3.03 6.57
CA ASN A 62 0.44 2.50 6.49
C ASN A 62 -0.38 3.18 7.59
N LEU A 63 -1.26 4.08 7.20
CA LEU A 63 -2.05 4.90 8.11
C LEU A 63 -3.50 4.40 8.14
N LEU A 64 -4.03 4.18 9.34
CA LEU A 64 -5.44 3.89 9.58
C LEU A 64 -6.01 4.89 10.58
N THR A 65 -7.01 5.65 10.16
CA THR A 65 -7.74 6.60 11.02
C THR A 65 -9.06 5.99 11.48
N ILE A 66 -9.43 6.25 12.73
CA ILE A 66 -10.60 5.68 13.39
C ILE A 66 -11.51 6.82 13.85
N GLY A 67 -12.80 6.69 13.58
CA GLY A 67 -13.81 7.66 14.02
C GLY A 67 -13.60 9.07 13.44
N ASN A 68 -14.29 10.03 13.98
CA ASN A 68 -14.23 11.42 13.55
C ASN A 68 -12.99 12.12 14.11
N SER A 69 -12.37 12.98 13.31
CA SER A 69 -11.30 13.85 13.80
C SER A 69 -11.86 14.90 14.75
N SER A 70 -11.33 14.97 15.96
CA SER A 70 -11.65 16.03 16.92
C SER A 70 -10.90 17.32 16.67
N LEU A 71 -9.92 17.32 15.75
CA LEU A 71 -9.04 18.45 15.48
C LEU A 71 -9.66 19.47 14.50
N HIS A 72 -10.72 19.08 13.79
CA HIS A 72 -11.31 19.91 12.72
C HIS A 72 -12.83 19.96 12.83
N PRO A 73 -13.45 21.13 12.58
CA PRO A 73 -14.92 21.28 12.67
C PRO A 73 -15.70 20.39 11.70
N ASP A 74 -15.13 20.04 10.55
CA ASP A 74 -15.73 19.14 9.56
C ASP A 74 -15.55 17.66 9.92
N GLN A 75 -14.94 17.36 11.08
CA GLN A 75 -14.69 16.03 11.62
C GLN A 75 -13.90 15.11 10.67
N LYS A 76 -13.27 15.67 9.63
CA LYS A 76 -12.47 14.90 8.67
C LYS A 76 -10.98 14.91 9.02
N TRP A 77 -10.34 13.83 8.73
CA TRP A 77 -8.89 13.69 8.86
C TRP A 77 -8.16 14.45 7.75
N ARG A 78 -7.00 15.00 8.08
CA ARG A 78 -6.08 15.65 7.15
C ARG A 78 -4.90 14.71 6.92
N ILE A 79 -4.90 14.03 5.78
CA ILE A 79 -3.89 13.03 5.45
C ILE A 79 -2.93 13.61 4.43
N GLY A 80 -1.66 13.72 4.82
CA GLY A 80 -0.59 14.20 3.95
C GLY A 80 -0.13 13.10 2.99
N ILE A 81 -0.11 13.41 1.70
CA ILE A 81 0.56 12.57 0.70
C ILE A 81 2.03 12.96 0.71
N GLN A 82 2.93 12.03 1.03
CA GLN A 82 4.36 12.27 1.08
C GLN A 82 4.87 12.82 -0.26
N ASP A 83 5.69 13.85 -0.18
CA ASP A 83 6.42 14.37 -1.34
C ASP A 83 7.60 13.44 -1.63
N PRO A 84 7.64 12.76 -2.80
CA PRO A 84 8.70 11.80 -3.10
C PRO A 84 10.07 12.42 -3.39
N TRP A 85 10.14 13.74 -3.60
CA TRP A 85 11.38 14.47 -3.88
C TRP A 85 11.94 15.21 -2.65
N ASN A 86 11.22 15.17 -1.55
CA ASN A 86 11.61 15.85 -0.31
C ASN A 86 11.76 14.84 0.84
N PRO A 87 12.50 15.22 1.89
CA PRO A 87 12.62 14.40 3.09
C PRO A 87 11.26 14.00 3.66
N ARG A 88 11.23 12.83 4.30
CA ARG A 88 10.04 12.30 4.96
C ARG A 88 9.41 13.33 5.90
N GLY A 89 8.07 13.42 5.86
CA GLY A 89 7.29 14.38 6.65
C GLY A 89 6.89 15.65 5.88
N LYS A 90 7.44 15.88 4.67
CA LYS A 90 6.91 16.92 3.78
C LYS A 90 5.77 16.38 2.94
N ALA A 91 4.61 17.01 3.05
CA ALA A 91 3.44 16.64 2.26
C ALA A 91 3.43 17.40 0.93
N LEU A 92 3.36 16.65 -0.18
CA LEU A 92 3.08 17.19 -1.51
C LEU A 92 1.65 17.75 -1.59
N ARG A 93 0.72 17.06 -0.95
CA ARG A 93 -0.70 17.42 -0.89
C ARG A 93 -1.34 16.91 0.39
N VAL A 94 -2.35 17.64 0.88
CA VAL A 94 -3.18 17.21 2.00
C VAL A 94 -4.56 16.85 1.47
N VAL A 95 -5.02 15.64 1.77
CA VAL A 95 -6.34 15.13 1.39
C VAL A 95 -7.26 15.12 2.63
N ARG A 96 -8.50 15.56 2.46
CA ARG A 96 -9.53 15.55 3.51
C ARG A 96 -10.38 14.29 3.35
N MET A 97 -10.31 13.38 4.33
CA MET A 97 -11.01 12.10 4.29
C MET A 97 -11.83 11.87 5.57
N PRO A 98 -12.94 11.13 5.50
CA PRO A 98 -13.51 10.52 6.69
C PRO A 98 -12.53 9.51 7.28
N ALA A 99 -12.92 8.79 8.33
CA ALA A 99 -12.13 7.67 8.84
C ALA A 99 -11.87 6.65 7.71
N CYS A 100 -10.60 6.34 7.48
CA CYS A 100 -10.16 5.44 6.42
C CYS A 100 -8.74 4.96 6.66
N SER A 101 -8.33 3.97 5.90
CA SER A 101 -6.93 3.65 5.70
C SER A 101 -6.36 4.48 4.54
N ALA A 102 -5.09 4.85 4.64
CA ALA A 102 -4.30 5.45 3.57
C ALA A 102 -2.97 4.69 3.46
N VAL A 103 -2.82 3.93 2.41
CA VAL A 103 -1.64 3.09 2.17
C VAL A 103 -0.92 3.53 0.92
N THR A 104 0.39 3.71 1.01
CA THR A 104 1.22 4.15 -0.10
C THR A 104 2.22 3.08 -0.50
N SER A 105 2.18 2.69 -1.78
CA SER A 105 3.28 2.02 -2.46
C SER A 105 4.11 3.05 -3.21
N GLY A 106 5.42 3.09 -3.00
CA GLY A 106 6.29 4.09 -3.62
C GLY A 106 7.73 3.62 -3.75
N ILE A 107 8.43 4.11 -4.79
CA ILE A 107 9.81 3.72 -5.10
C ILE A 107 10.86 4.55 -4.36
N TYR A 108 10.46 5.63 -3.71
CA TYR A 108 11.36 6.60 -3.07
C TYR A 108 11.77 6.23 -1.64
N GLU A 109 11.05 5.31 -0.97
CA GLU A 109 11.33 4.94 0.43
C GLU A 109 12.50 3.95 0.57
N ARG A 110 12.56 2.94 -0.31
CA ARG A 110 13.56 1.87 -0.29
C ARG A 110 14.18 1.74 -1.66
N ASN A 111 15.29 2.44 -1.87
CA ASN A 111 15.99 2.47 -3.14
C ASN A 111 17.49 2.69 -2.93
N PHE A 112 18.25 2.43 -3.99
CA PHE A 112 19.65 2.79 -4.10
C PHE A 112 20.00 3.05 -5.57
N THR A 113 21.10 3.75 -5.80
CA THR A 113 21.62 3.99 -7.15
C THR A 113 23.01 3.36 -7.28
N GLU A 114 23.21 2.56 -8.31
CA GLU A 114 24.47 1.95 -8.64
C GLU A 114 24.75 2.10 -10.14
N ASN A 115 25.95 2.54 -10.53
CA ASN A 115 26.35 2.75 -11.93
C ASN A 115 25.31 3.56 -12.74
N HIS A 116 24.80 4.65 -12.17
CA HIS A 116 23.76 5.50 -12.73
C HIS A 116 22.40 4.81 -12.97
N HIS A 117 22.19 3.61 -12.43
CA HIS A 117 20.91 2.91 -12.46
C HIS A 117 20.21 3.01 -11.11
N PHE A 118 18.93 3.36 -11.13
CA PHE A 118 18.08 3.45 -9.95
C PHE A 118 17.40 2.11 -9.69
N TYR A 119 17.59 1.55 -8.50
CA TYR A 119 17.00 0.31 -8.05
C TYR A 119 16.07 0.55 -6.87
N HIS A 120 14.89 -0.03 -6.90
CA HIS A 120 13.90 0.04 -5.82
C HIS A 120 13.35 -1.35 -5.50
N HIS A 121 12.68 -1.47 -4.36
CA HIS A 121 12.24 -2.74 -3.79
C HIS A 121 11.01 -3.38 -4.45
N ILE A 122 10.29 -2.67 -5.34
CA ILE A 122 9.13 -3.21 -6.06
C ILE A 122 9.67 -3.94 -7.29
N LEU A 123 9.80 -5.27 -7.16
CA LEU A 123 10.43 -6.11 -8.18
C LEU A 123 9.39 -6.72 -9.11
N ASN A 124 9.73 -6.80 -10.39
CA ASN A 124 8.97 -7.57 -11.37
C ASN A 124 9.31 -9.07 -11.19
N PRO A 125 8.34 -9.92 -10.82
CA PRO A 125 8.60 -11.33 -10.54
C PRO A 125 9.05 -12.13 -11.77
N ARG A 126 8.77 -11.65 -12.99
CA ARG A 126 9.21 -12.31 -14.23
C ARG A 126 10.68 -12.05 -14.56
N THR A 127 11.20 -10.91 -14.15
CA THR A 127 12.57 -10.50 -14.51
C THR A 127 13.53 -10.52 -13.33
N GLY A 128 13.03 -10.41 -12.09
CA GLY A 128 13.80 -10.25 -10.87
C GLY A 128 14.43 -8.87 -10.69
N TYR A 129 14.13 -7.92 -11.58
CA TYR A 129 14.60 -6.54 -11.52
C TYR A 129 13.48 -5.59 -11.09
N PRO A 130 13.83 -4.37 -10.65
CA PRO A 130 12.85 -3.33 -10.34
C PRO A 130 11.85 -3.13 -11.49
N LEU A 131 10.60 -2.94 -11.12
CA LEU A 131 9.53 -2.66 -12.07
C LEU A 131 9.81 -1.35 -12.79
N LYS A 132 9.80 -1.35 -14.13
CA LYS A 132 9.86 -0.12 -14.92
C LYS A 132 8.50 0.57 -14.84
N THR A 133 8.47 1.76 -14.27
CA THR A 133 7.23 2.52 -14.05
C THR A 133 7.49 4.02 -14.18
N GLN A 134 6.45 4.79 -14.51
CA GLN A 134 6.46 6.26 -14.44
C GLN A 134 5.94 6.76 -13.09
N LEU A 135 5.48 5.88 -12.23
CA LEU A 135 4.95 6.25 -10.91
C LEU A 135 6.09 6.42 -9.90
N MET A 136 6.05 7.50 -9.15
CA MET A 136 6.81 7.67 -7.92
C MET A 136 6.11 7.00 -6.74
N GLY A 137 4.78 7.13 -6.68
CA GLY A 137 3.96 6.52 -5.64
C GLY A 137 2.49 6.50 -5.95
N VAL A 138 1.79 5.59 -5.30
CA VAL A 138 0.32 5.49 -5.31
C VAL A 138 -0.16 5.38 -3.88
N THR A 139 -1.01 6.31 -3.46
CA THR A 139 -1.71 6.24 -2.17
C THR A 139 -3.14 5.84 -2.41
N VAL A 140 -3.58 4.75 -1.80
CA VAL A 140 -4.96 4.25 -1.88
C VAL A 140 -5.66 4.46 -0.55
N PHE A 141 -6.89 4.97 -0.62
CA PHE A 141 -7.78 5.16 0.52
C PHE A 141 -8.84 4.08 0.49
N THR A 142 -8.97 3.34 1.60
CA THR A 142 -9.90 2.22 1.76
C THR A 142 -10.54 2.24 3.15
N ASP A 143 -11.64 1.52 3.34
CA ASP A 143 -12.28 1.36 4.66
C ASP A 143 -11.58 0.33 5.56
N GLN A 144 -10.78 -0.58 4.96
CA GLN A 144 -9.94 -1.57 5.64
C GLN A 144 -8.52 -1.48 5.13
N SER A 145 -7.56 -1.54 6.04
CA SER A 145 -6.16 -1.27 5.71
C SER A 145 -5.50 -2.38 4.89
N VAL A 146 -5.93 -3.63 5.06
CA VAL A 146 -5.44 -4.75 4.26
C VAL A 146 -5.73 -4.55 2.77
N TRP A 147 -6.91 -4.00 2.42
CA TRP A 147 -7.25 -3.68 1.03
C TRP A 147 -6.39 -2.55 0.47
N GLY A 148 -6.04 -1.58 1.30
CA GLY A 148 -5.10 -0.52 0.91
C GLY A 148 -3.73 -1.08 0.50
N GLU A 149 -3.19 -2.06 1.22
CA GLU A 149 -1.92 -2.73 0.86
C GLU A 149 -2.02 -3.48 -0.47
N ILE A 150 -3.09 -4.26 -0.65
CA ILE A 150 -3.32 -5.04 -1.88
C ILE A 150 -3.45 -4.10 -3.07
N GLU A 151 -4.32 -3.10 -2.97
CA GLU A 151 -4.66 -2.23 -4.08
C GLU A 151 -3.55 -1.25 -4.45
N SER A 152 -2.82 -0.70 -3.46
CA SER A 152 -1.69 0.18 -3.76
C SER A 152 -0.58 -0.56 -4.53
N THR A 153 -0.34 -1.82 -4.19
CA THR A 153 0.61 -2.67 -4.91
C THR A 153 0.09 -3.03 -6.31
N ARG A 154 -1.18 -3.44 -6.42
CA ARG A 154 -1.81 -3.81 -7.69
C ARG A 154 -1.81 -2.65 -8.69
N LEU A 155 -2.16 -1.46 -8.24
CA LEU A 155 -2.14 -0.24 -9.05
C LEU A 155 -0.72 0.15 -9.48
N PHE A 156 0.28 -0.15 -8.67
CA PHE A 156 1.66 0.13 -9.02
C PHE A 156 2.13 -0.73 -10.19
N PHE A 157 1.68 -2.01 -10.25
CA PHE A 157 1.99 -2.92 -11.35
C PHE A 157 1.16 -2.66 -12.62
N ASN A 158 -0.13 -2.28 -12.47
CA ASN A 158 -1.07 -2.14 -13.58
C ASN A 158 -1.95 -0.88 -13.41
N PRO A 159 -1.38 0.33 -13.56
CA PRO A 159 -2.08 1.57 -13.21
C PRO A 159 -3.31 1.86 -14.10
N GLU A 160 -3.35 1.33 -15.33
CA GLU A 160 -4.43 1.60 -16.27
C GLU A 160 -5.58 0.59 -16.12
N THR A 161 -5.28 -0.70 -16.17
CA THR A 161 -6.31 -1.75 -16.14
C THR A 161 -6.91 -1.97 -14.76
N ALA A 162 -6.11 -1.82 -13.69
CA ALA A 162 -6.59 -2.00 -12.33
C ALA A 162 -7.54 -0.88 -11.87
N VAL A 163 -7.51 0.31 -12.48
CA VAL A 163 -8.38 1.44 -12.11
C VAL A 163 -9.86 1.13 -12.31
N ASP A 164 -10.24 0.49 -13.40
CA ASP A 164 -11.65 0.21 -13.70
C ASP A 164 -12.23 -0.89 -12.80
N GLU A 165 -11.39 -1.83 -12.38
CA GLU A 165 -11.76 -2.85 -11.40
C GLU A 165 -11.86 -2.24 -10.00
N LEU A 166 -10.90 -1.39 -9.64
CA LEU A 166 -10.85 -0.73 -8.34
C LEU A 166 -12.09 0.11 -8.05
N LYS A 167 -12.60 0.83 -9.06
CA LYS A 167 -13.84 1.61 -8.92
C LYS A 167 -15.08 0.79 -8.58
N LYS A 168 -15.05 -0.52 -8.84
CA LYS A 168 -16.12 -1.46 -8.51
C LYS A 168 -15.93 -2.09 -7.14
N ASP A 169 -14.76 -1.93 -6.53
CA ASP A 169 -14.47 -2.49 -5.22
C ASP A 169 -15.18 -1.66 -4.13
N ARG A 170 -15.99 -2.32 -3.32
CA ARG A 170 -16.73 -1.70 -2.21
C ARG A 170 -15.84 -1.08 -1.13
N HIS A 171 -14.60 -1.55 -1.02
CA HIS A 171 -13.62 -1.05 -0.04
C HIS A 171 -12.90 0.19 -0.52
N PHE A 172 -12.98 0.51 -1.80
CA PHE A 172 -12.30 1.65 -2.40
C PHE A 172 -12.99 2.97 -2.11
N MET A 173 -12.23 4.00 -1.75
CA MET A 173 -12.71 5.35 -1.51
C MET A 173 -12.08 6.38 -2.43
N ALA A 174 -10.77 6.31 -2.63
CA ALA A 174 -10.02 7.20 -3.51
C ALA A 174 -8.59 6.67 -3.74
N ALA A 175 -7.92 7.18 -4.78
CA ALA A 175 -6.48 6.98 -4.96
C ALA A 175 -5.81 8.27 -5.45
N VAL A 176 -4.54 8.45 -5.06
CA VAL A 176 -3.68 9.54 -5.52
C VAL A 176 -2.43 8.92 -6.14
N PHE A 177 -2.23 9.21 -7.41
CA PHE A 177 -1.06 8.80 -8.18
C PHE A 177 -0.10 9.98 -8.29
N VAL A 178 1.17 9.75 -8.01
CA VAL A 178 2.25 10.72 -8.18
C VAL A 178 3.22 10.17 -9.21
N TYR A 179 3.41 10.91 -10.31
CA TYR A 179 4.25 10.50 -11.43
C TYR A 179 5.63 11.17 -11.40
N GLN A 180 6.60 10.59 -12.08
CA GLN A 180 7.97 11.11 -12.18
C GLN A 180 8.04 12.51 -12.82
N ASN A 181 7.10 12.83 -13.69
CA ASN A 181 6.95 14.15 -14.36
C ASN A 181 6.26 15.20 -13.47
N HIS A 182 6.10 14.93 -12.15
CA HIS A 182 5.37 15.75 -11.17
C HIS A 182 3.85 15.84 -11.39
N GLU A 183 3.30 15.10 -12.33
CA GLU A 183 1.85 14.99 -12.48
C GLU A 183 1.23 14.30 -11.26
N ILE A 184 0.06 14.81 -10.83
CA ILE A 184 -0.75 14.19 -9.77
C ILE A 184 -2.11 13.87 -10.35
N ARG A 185 -2.49 12.60 -10.36
CA ARG A 185 -3.82 12.14 -10.75
C ARG A 185 -4.60 11.69 -9.52
N ILE A 186 -5.84 12.11 -9.41
CA ILE A 186 -6.74 11.70 -8.33
C ILE A 186 -7.89 10.90 -8.93
N LEU A 187 -8.15 9.74 -8.35
CA LEU A 187 -9.27 8.87 -8.63
C LEU A 187 -10.23 8.90 -7.44
N LYS A 188 -11.53 9.01 -7.74
CA LYS A 188 -12.62 8.97 -6.75
C LYS A 188 -13.69 8.03 -7.26
#